data_57acf1923c97ed9616a582e99aa464f9
#
_entry.id   57acf1923c97ed9616a582e99aa464f9
#
_cell.length_a   1.000
_cell.length_b   1.000
_cell.length_c   1.000
_cell.angle_alpha   90.00
_cell.angle_beta   90.00
_cell.angle_gamma   90.00
#
_symmetry.space_group_name_H-M   'P 1'
#
loop_
_entity.id
_entity.type
_entity.pdbx_description
1 polymer ?
#
loop_
_entity_poly.entity_id
_entity_poly.type
_entity_poly.pdbx_seq_one_letter_code
_entity_poly.pdbx_strand_id
1 'polypeptide(L)'
;MFEIALIALICLFSISILWYTLKTGIPPMPSSGRVCRVILEASEKAAEGPIIDLGSGWGGLLFALARKYPDRPVIGYELSWLPWIYSQAYSVIFRLKNVRIYRQNFLTTQLPDATLLICYLHPKGMQALQKKLSSDGQKLNTLLISNTFALPENQPVETLRIDDLYRTPIYIYRLSNP
;
A
#
# COMPACT_ATOMS: atom_id res chain seq x y z
N MET A 1 -13.53 -9.84 36.11
CA MET A 1 -14.24 -9.92 34.81
C MET A 1 -13.66 -8.96 33.76
N PHE A 2 -13.43 -7.68 34.11
CA PHE A 2 -12.82 -6.68 33.17
C PHE A 2 -11.41 -7.08 32.71
N GLU A 3 -10.56 -7.57 33.64
CA GLU A 3 -9.20 -8.01 33.33
C GLU A 3 -9.17 -9.22 32.37
N ILE A 4 -10.06 -10.19 32.57
CA ILE A 4 -10.16 -11.36 31.67
C ILE A 4 -10.62 -10.93 30.28
N ALA A 5 -11.60 -10.02 30.20
CA ALA A 5 -12.04 -9.47 28.90
C ALA A 5 -10.94 -8.71 28.19
N LEU A 6 -10.14 -7.92 28.91
CA LEU A 6 -9.01 -7.19 28.37
C LEU A 6 -7.92 -8.14 27.83
N ILE A 7 -7.56 -9.17 28.61
CA ILE A 7 -6.59 -10.18 28.20
C ILE A 7 -7.08 -10.92 26.94
N ALA A 8 -8.35 -11.34 26.94
CA ALA A 8 -8.94 -12.00 25.79
C ALA A 8 -8.90 -11.11 24.53
N LEU A 9 -9.18 -9.81 24.67
CA LEU A 9 -9.12 -8.85 23.58
C LEU A 9 -7.69 -8.71 23.05
N ILE A 10 -6.69 -8.60 23.92
CA ILE A 10 -5.26 -8.52 23.54
C ILE A 10 -4.83 -9.81 22.84
N CYS A 11 -5.23 -10.98 23.34
CA CYS A 11 -4.92 -12.26 22.69
C CYS A 11 -5.55 -12.36 21.29
N LEU A 12 -6.80 -11.99 21.12
CA LEU A 12 -7.47 -11.96 19.81
C LEU A 12 -6.80 -11.01 18.84
N PHE A 13 -6.39 -9.84 19.33
CA PHE A 13 -5.66 -8.84 18.54
C PHE A 13 -4.31 -9.40 18.07
N SER A 14 -3.53 -10.00 18.99
CA SER A 14 -2.23 -10.59 18.71
C SER A 14 -2.33 -11.77 17.74
N ILE A 15 -3.31 -12.65 17.92
CA ILE A 15 -3.58 -13.79 17.02
C ILE A 15 -3.94 -13.30 15.63
N SER A 16 -4.77 -12.26 15.52
CA SER A 16 -5.13 -11.68 14.23
C SER A 16 -3.91 -11.13 13.49
N ILE A 17 -3.04 -10.35 14.17
CA ILE A 17 -1.81 -9.83 13.57
C ILE A 17 -0.90 -10.97 13.14
N LEU A 18 -0.68 -11.96 13.99
CA LEU A 18 0.17 -13.12 13.69
C LEU A 18 -0.37 -13.89 12.47
N TRP A 19 -1.66 -14.17 12.43
CA TRP A 19 -2.31 -14.87 11.31
C TRP A 19 -2.09 -14.15 9.97
N TYR A 20 -2.35 -12.84 9.93
CA TYR A 20 -2.15 -12.07 8.72
C TYR A 20 -0.67 -11.91 8.36
N THR A 21 0.22 -11.80 9.34
CA THR A 21 1.67 -11.79 9.11
C THR A 21 2.14 -13.09 8.44
N LEU A 22 1.66 -14.24 8.92
CA LEU A 22 1.97 -15.54 8.31
C LEU A 22 1.41 -15.66 6.89
N LYS A 23 0.23 -15.09 6.65
CA LYS A 23 -0.43 -15.14 5.34
C LYS A 23 0.17 -14.18 4.31
N THR A 24 0.58 -13.00 4.73
CA THR A 24 1.09 -11.93 3.85
C THR A 24 2.62 -11.87 3.81
N GLY A 25 3.30 -12.50 4.77
CA GLY A 25 4.75 -12.52 4.90
C GLY A 25 5.37 -11.26 5.51
N ILE A 26 4.58 -10.24 5.80
CA ILE A 26 5.02 -8.99 6.44
C ILE A 26 4.02 -8.60 7.53
N PRO A 27 4.49 -8.26 8.74
CA PRO A 27 3.61 -7.64 9.72
C PRO A 27 3.10 -6.29 9.19
N PRO A 28 1.90 -5.85 9.57
CA PRO A 28 1.38 -4.55 9.17
C PRO A 28 2.17 -3.42 9.86
N MET A 29 3.36 -3.14 9.33
CA MET A 29 4.23 -2.07 9.82
C MET A 29 3.89 -0.75 9.12
N PRO A 30 3.69 0.32 9.87
CA PRO A 30 3.56 1.64 9.26
C PRO A 30 4.88 2.04 8.60
N SER A 31 4.79 2.60 7.40
CA SER A 31 5.96 3.20 6.76
C SER A 31 6.50 4.33 7.63
N SER A 32 7.83 4.40 7.79
CA SER A 32 8.43 5.48 8.58
C SER A 32 8.10 6.85 7.95
N GLY A 33 8.12 7.91 8.75
CA GLY A 33 7.86 9.25 8.24
C GLY A 33 8.81 9.69 7.13
N ARG A 34 10.06 9.19 7.12
CA ARG A 34 11.03 9.43 6.04
C ARG A 34 10.62 8.72 4.75
N VAL A 35 10.24 7.44 4.84
CA VAL A 35 9.71 6.65 3.71
C VAL A 35 8.49 7.34 3.10
N CYS A 36 7.52 7.72 3.94
CA CYS A 36 6.32 8.42 3.49
C CYS A 36 6.67 9.71 2.72
N ARG A 37 7.59 10.51 3.22
CA ARG A 37 8.01 11.76 2.56
C ARG A 37 8.58 11.51 1.18
N VAL A 38 9.53 10.58 1.06
CA VAL A 38 10.16 10.25 -0.23
C VAL A 38 9.14 9.70 -1.23
N ILE A 39 8.20 8.85 -0.79
CA ILE A 39 7.13 8.35 -1.65
C ILE A 39 6.18 9.48 -2.07
N LEU A 40 5.84 10.42 -1.18
CA LEU A 40 5.02 11.58 -1.52
C LEU A 40 5.72 12.51 -2.53
N GLU A 41 7.02 12.72 -2.43
CA GLU A 41 7.81 13.46 -3.41
C GLU A 41 7.84 12.71 -4.75
N ALA A 42 8.15 11.41 -4.74
CA ALA A 42 8.16 10.59 -5.94
C ALA A 42 6.79 10.51 -6.64
N SER A 43 5.69 10.58 -5.87
CA SER A 43 4.33 10.54 -6.42
C SER A 43 3.97 11.73 -7.33
N GLU A 44 4.72 12.84 -7.25
CA GLU A 44 4.56 14.01 -8.13
C GLU A 44 4.91 13.71 -9.60
N LYS A 45 5.66 12.65 -9.84
CA LYS A 45 6.02 12.18 -11.21
C LYS A 45 4.86 11.44 -11.90
N ALA A 46 3.79 11.11 -11.17
CA ALA A 46 2.62 10.45 -11.74
C ALA A 46 1.71 11.46 -12.44
N ALA A 47 1.07 11.01 -13.52
CA ALA A 47 0.03 11.80 -14.17
C ALA A 47 -1.18 12.01 -13.25
N GLU A 48 -2.05 12.95 -13.57
CA GLU A 48 -3.32 13.14 -12.87
C GLU A 48 -4.22 11.91 -13.03
N GLY A 49 -4.94 11.56 -11.97
CA GLY A 49 -5.84 10.41 -11.95
C GLY A 49 -5.82 9.65 -10.62
N PRO A 50 -6.50 8.50 -10.54
CA PRO A 50 -6.62 7.73 -9.32
C PRO A 50 -5.27 7.20 -8.81
N ILE A 51 -5.14 7.11 -7.49
CA ILE A 51 -3.99 6.57 -6.76
C ILE A 51 -4.44 5.31 -6.05
N ILE A 52 -3.67 4.22 -6.17
CA ILE A 52 -3.97 2.95 -5.48
C ILE A 52 -2.81 2.56 -4.58
N ASP A 53 -3.12 2.27 -3.31
CA ASP A 53 -2.21 1.72 -2.31
C ASP A 53 -2.51 0.23 -2.12
N LEU A 54 -1.60 -0.61 -2.59
CA LEU A 54 -1.71 -2.08 -2.61
C LEU A 54 -1.18 -2.66 -1.29
N GLY A 55 -2.07 -2.98 -0.37
CA GLY A 55 -1.74 -3.36 0.99
C GLY A 55 -1.59 -2.15 1.90
N SER A 56 -2.64 -1.31 1.95
CA SER A 56 -2.60 -0.02 2.63
C SER A 56 -2.39 -0.08 4.15
N GLY A 57 -2.51 -1.27 4.76
CA GLY A 57 -2.30 -1.48 6.18
C GLY A 57 -3.14 -0.54 7.04
N TRP A 58 -2.50 0.14 7.99
CA TRP A 58 -3.14 1.13 8.86
C TRP A 58 -3.45 2.47 8.17
N GLY A 59 -3.18 2.60 6.87
CA GLY A 59 -3.53 3.76 6.06
C GLY A 59 -2.59 4.96 6.18
N GLY A 60 -1.44 4.83 6.84
CA GLY A 60 -0.54 5.98 7.07
C GLY A 60 -0.15 6.71 5.79
N LEU A 61 0.31 5.97 4.77
CA LEU A 61 0.66 6.52 3.47
C LEU A 61 -0.59 6.93 2.67
N LEU A 62 -1.63 6.10 2.69
CA LEU A 62 -2.92 6.36 2.03
C LEU A 62 -3.49 7.72 2.42
N PHE A 63 -3.51 8.03 3.74
CA PHE A 63 -4.05 9.29 4.25
C PHE A 63 -3.15 10.48 3.93
N ALA A 64 -1.84 10.27 3.91
CA ALA A 64 -0.89 11.32 3.51
C ALA A 64 -1.08 11.70 2.02
N LEU A 65 -1.26 10.69 1.15
CA LEU A 65 -1.60 10.90 -0.27
C LEU A 65 -2.94 11.61 -0.44
N ALA A 66 -3.96 11.20 0.31
CA ALA A 66 -5.28 11.81 0.24
C ALA A 66 -5.27 13.29 0.62
N ARG A 67 -4.45 13.68 1.61
CA ARG A 67 -4.29 15.08 1.99
C ARG A 67 -3.47 15.89 0.97
N LYS A 68 -2.46 15.25 0.38
CA LYS A 68 -1.62 15.89 -0.66
C LYS A 68 -2.40 16.12 -1.95
N TYR A 69 -3.31 15.21 -2.29
CA TYR A 69 -4.08 15.20 -3.53
C TYR A 69 -5.59 15.17 -3.24
N PRO A 70 -6.19 16.26 -2.72
CA PRO A 70 -7.59 16.27 -2.27
C PRO A 70 -8.59 16.01 -3.39
N ASP A 71 -8.24 16.33 -4.64
CA ASP A 71 -9.12 16.19 -5.82
C ASP A 71 -8.92 14.84 -6.55
N ARG A 72 -7.96 14.03 -6.13
CA ARG A 72 -7.69 12.71 -6.73
C ARG A 72 -8.33 11.60 -5.89
N PRO A 73 -9.00 10.61 -6.51
CA PRO A 73 -9.43 9.41 -5.79
C PRO A 73 -8.21 8.63 -5.26
N VAL A 74 -8.20 8.32 -3.98
CA VAL A 74 -7.16 7.53 -3.32
C VAL A 74 -7.80 6.25 -2.78
N ILE A 75 -7.36 5.10 -3.31
CA ILE A 75 -7.98 3.81 -3.07
C ILE A 75 -6.98 2.92 -2.36
N GLY A 76 -7.37 2.39 -1.19
CA GLY A 76 -6.59 1.41 -0.44
C GLY A 76 -7.17 0.00 -0.57
N TYR A 77 -6.31 -1.00 -0.73
CA TYR A 77 -6.67 -2.41 -0.59
C TYR A 77 -5.98 -2.96 0.63
N GLU A 78 -6.75 -3.50 1.58
CA GLU A 78 -6.21 -4.13 2.78
C GLU A 78 -6.99 -5.42 3.08
N LEU A 79 -6.26 -6.50 3.37
CA LEU A 79 -6.87 -7.80 3.63
C LEU A 79 -7.20 -8.01 5.11
N SER A 80 -6.40 -7.42 5.98
CA SER A 80 -6.47 -7.60 7.44
C SER A 80 -7.62 -6.80 8.04
N TRP A 81 -8.45 -7.46 8.87
CA TRP A 81 -9.63 -6.85 9.48
C TRP A 81 -9.30 -5.60 10.31
N LEU A 82 -8.33 -5.71 11.22
CA LEU A 82 -8.03 -4.65 12.18
C LEU A 82 -7.47 -3.38 11.51
N PRO A 83 -6.43 -3.47 10.65
CA PRO A 83 -5.97 -2.31 9.90
C PRO A 83 -7.06 -1.70 9.02
N TRP A 84 -7.90 -2.54 8.38
CA TRP A 84 -8.99 -2.06 7.55
C TRP A 84 -10.04 -1.29 8.35
N ILE A 85 -10.54 -1.83 9.50
CA ILE A 85 -11.51 -1.15 10.36
C ILE A 85 -10.95 0.19 10.86
N TYR A 86 -9.69 0.17 11.34
CA TYR A 86 -9.03 1.38 11.78
C TYR A 86 -8.98 2.44 10.67
N SER A 87 -8.55 2.05 9.47
CA SER A 87 -8.43 2.95 8.34
C SER A 87 -9.78 3.51 7.90
N GLN A 88 -10.84 2.69 7.93
CA GLN A 88 -12.21 3.16 7.67
C GLN A 88 -12.65 4.20 8.70
N ALA A 89 -12.50 3.89 10.00
CA ALA A 89 -12.85 4.81 11.07
C ALA A 89 -12.07 6.14 10.96
N TYR A 90 -10.76 6.04 10.72
CA TYR A 90 -9.91 7.20 10.54
C TYR A 90 -10.38 8.09 9.37
N SER A 91 -10.68 7.51 8.21
CA SER A 91 -11.13 8.25 7.03
C SER A 91 -12.43 9.01 7.29
N VAL A 92 -13.36 8.42 8.05
CA VAL A 92 -14.63 9.04 8.44
C VAL A 92 -14.41 10.18 9.44
N ILE A 93 -13.65 9.93 10.52
CA ILE A 93 -13.36 10.90 11.59
C ILE A 93 -12.67 12.16 11.01
N PHE A 94 -11.68 11.96 10.13
CA PHE A 94 -10.93 13.06 9.51
C PHE A 94 -11.54 13.56 8.19
N ARG A 95 -12.75 13.09 7.85
CA ARG A 95 -13.54 13.54 6.68
C ARG A 95 -12.75 13.50 5.36
N LEU A 96 -11.96 12.44 5.14
CA LEU A 96 -11.19 12.24 3.91
C LEU A 96 -12.13 11.73 2.80
N LYS A 97 -12.83 12.65 2.14
CA LYS A 97 -13.90 12.35 1.15
C LYS A 97 -13.39 11.66 -0.12
N ASN A 98 -12.11 11.82 -0.43
CA ASN A 98 -11.46 11.24 -1.60
C ASN A 98 -10.87 9.85 -1.33
N VAL A 99 -11.00 9.30 -0.11
CA VAL A 99 -10.47 7.98 0.27
C VAL A 99 -11.56 6.91 0.15
N ARG A 100 -11.19 5.77 -0.42
CA ARG A 100 -11.97 4.53 -0.39
C ARG A 100 -11.07 3.38 0.00
N ILE A 101 -11.49 2.53 0.92
CA ILE A 101 -10.67 1.41 1.42
C ILE A 101 -11.47 0.12 1.29
N TYR A 102 -10.97 -0.81 0.48
CA TYR A 102 -11.60 -2.10 0.25
C TYR A 102 -10.90 -3.20 1.03
N ARG A 103 -11.70 -4.02 1.76
CA ARG A 103 -11.17 -5.22 2.39
C ARG A 103 -11.17 -6.37 1.38
N GLN A 104 -10.24 -6.32 0.45
CA GLN A 104 -10.14 -7.25 -0.66
C GLN A 104 -8.68 -7.61 -0.94
N ASN A 105 -8.47 -8.79 -1.52
CA ASN A 105 -7.17 -9.17 -2.04
C ASN A 105 -6.98 -8.53 -3.43
N PHE A 106 -6.15 -7.52 -3.50
CA PHE A 106 -5.85 -6.82 -4.76
C PHE A 106 -5.26 -7.75 -5.84
N LEU A 107 -4.63 -8.87 -5.46
CA LEU A 107 -4.07 -9.84 -6.42
C LEU A 107 -5.15 -10.58 -7.20
N THR A 108 -6.34 -10.75 -6.64
CA THR A 108 -7.46 -11.47 -7.26
C THR A 108 -8.61 -10.56 -7.71
N THR A 109 -8.53 -9.28 -7.37
CA THR A 109 -9.54 -8.27 -7.70
C THR A 109 -9.12 -7.52 -8.96
N GLN A 110 -10.05 -7.26 -9.87
CA GLN A 110 -9.79 -6.33 -10.98
C GLN A 110 -9.59 -4.92 -10.42
N LEU A 111 -8.41 -4.36 -10.64
CA LEU A 111 -8.10 -3.01 -10.20
C LEU A 111 -8.71 -1.98 -11.15
N PRO A 112 -9.25 -0.87 -10.64
CA PRO A 112 -9.64 0.23 -11.50
C PRO A 112 -8.41 0.87 -12.15
N ASP A 113 -8.64 1.61 -13.21
CA ASP A 113 -7.57 2.38 -13.85
C ASP A 113 -6.95 3.35 -12.85
N ALA A 114 -5.63 3.35 -12.80
CA ALA A 114 -4.86 4.22 -11.92
C ALA A 114 -3.64 4.79 -12.64
N THR A 115 -3.27 5.99 -12.26
CA THR A 115 -2.04 6.64 -12.74
C THR A 115 -0.87 6.43 -11.80
N LEU A 116 -1.17 6.04 -10.56
CA LEU A 116 -0.17 5.73 -9.54
C LEU A 116 -0.58 4.49 -8.75
N LEU A 117 0.29 3.50 -8.74
CA LEU A 117 0.25 2.35 -7.84
C LEU A 117 1.36 2.47 -6.82
N ILE A 118 1.07 2.17 -5.57
CA ILE A 118 2.08 2.14 -4.51
C ILE A 118 1.97 0.81 -3.78
N CYS A 119 3.10 0.23 -3.41
CA CYS A 119 3.11 -1.01 -2.64
C CYS A 119 4.31 -1.11 -1.69
N TYR A 120 4.09 -1.86 -0.61
CA TYR A 120 5.12 -2.41 0.25
C TYR A 120 4.81 -3.88 0.49
N LEU A 121 5.39 -4.75 -0.32
CA LEU A 121 5.07 -6.17 -0.35
C LEU A 121 6.33 -7.01 -0.16
N HIS A 122 6.20 -8.14 0.54
CA HIS A 122 7.24 -9.16 0.62
C HIS A 122 7.62 -9.70 -0.79
N PRO A 123 8.83 -10.26 -1.00
CA PRO A 123 9.27 -10.77 -2.31
C PRO A 123 8.28 -11.67 -3.03
N LYS A 124 7.61 -12.59 -2.31
CA LYS A 124 6.54 -13.42 -2.90
C LYS A 124 5.33 -12.59 -3.35
N GLY A 125 4.99 -11.54 -2.60
CA GLY A 125 3.93 -10.59 -2.98
C GLY A 125 4.31 -9.79 -4.23
N MET A 126 5.58 -9.39 -4.35
CA MET A 126 6.10 -8.71 -5.55
C MET A 126 6.07 -9.63 -6.79
N GLN A 127 6.40 -10.92 -6.64
CA GLN A 127 6.25 -11.91 -7.72
C GLN A 127 4.79 -12.07 -8.16
N ALA A 128 3.86 -12.14 -7.19
CA ALA A 128 2.44 -12.23 -7.48
C ALA A 128 1.90 -10.93 -8.14
N LEU A 129 2.36 -9.77 -7.68
CA LEU A 129 2.04 -8.48 -8.31
C LEU A 129 2.57 -8.44 -9.75
N GLN A 130 3.81 -8.85 -10.00
CA GLN A 130 4.39 -8.93 -11.34
C GLN A 130 3.50 -9.73 -12.29
N LYS A 131 3.08 -10.96 -11.89
CA LYS A 131 2.19 -11.80 -12.69
C LYS A 131 0.86 -11.12 -12.96
N LYS A 132 0.27 -10.48 -11.95
CA LYS A 132 -0.98 -9.74 -12.10
C LYS A 132 -0.84 -8.58 -13.08
N LEU A 133 0.21 -7.78 -12.96
CA LEU A 133 0.48 -6.66 -13.87
C LEU A 133 0.64 -7.12 -15.33
N SER A 134 1.26 -8.27 -15.54
CA SER A 134 1.41 -8.86 -16.87
C SER A 134 0.09 -9.42 -17.43
N SER A 135 -0.82 -9.93 -16.58
CA SER A 135 -2.09 -10.52 -17.03
C SER A 135 -3.21 -9.49 -17.24
N ASP A 136 -3.25 -8.45 -16.44
CA ASP A 136 -4.36 -7.47 -16.47
C ASP A 136 -4.26 -6.46 -17.62
N GLY A 137 -3.19 -6.49 -18.41
CA GLY A 137 -3.00 -5.57 -19.55
C GLY A 137 -2.99 -4.11 -19.10
N GLN A 138 -2.00 -3.70 -18.35
CA GLN A 138 -1.97 -2.37 -17.71
C GLN A 138 -2.05 -1.23 -18.73
N LYS A 139 -2.83 -0.20 -18.40
CA LYS A 139 -2.92 1.01 -19.23
C LYS A 139 -1.60 1.76 -19.29
N LEU A 140 -1.33 2.32 -20.46
CA LEU A 140 -0.21 3.21 -20.74
C LEU A 140 -0.08 4.31 -19.68
N ASN A 141 1.16 4.51 -19.16
CA ASN A 141 1.53 5.57 -18.22
C ASN A 141 1.17 5.39 -16.73
N THR A 142 0.98 4.18 -16.23
CA THR A 142 0.89 3.97 -14.78
C THR A 142 2.28 4.01 -14.15
N LEU A 143 2.48 4.84 -13.14
CA LEU A 143 3.67 4.84 -12.29
C LEU A 143 3.46 3.81 -11.17
N LEU A 144 4.43 2.93 -10.94
CA LEU A 144 4.46 2.07 -9.75
C LEU A 144 5.62 2.49 -8.86
N ILE A 145 5.33 2.77 -7.59
CA ILE A 145 6.32 3.03 -6.55
C ILE A 145 6.33 1.87 -5.58
N SER A 146 7.44 1.16 -5.48
CA SER A 146 7.62 0.05 -4.56
C SER A 146 8.61 0.40 -3.46
N ASN A 147 8.16 0.23 -2.21
CA ASN A 147 9.00 0.37 -1.03
C ASN A 147 9.79 -0.93 -0.77
N THR A 148 11.09 -0.83 -0.58
CA THR A 148 12.03 -1.88 -0.15
C THR A 148 12.27 -3.00 -1.17
N PHE A 149 11.25 -3.53 -1.83
CA PHE A 149 11.38 -4.70 -2.69
C PHE A 149 11.12 -4.38 -4.15
N ALA A 150 12.02 -4.84 -5.02
CA ALA A 150 11.93 -4.64 -6.46
C ALA A 150 10.92 -5.60 -7.11
N LEU A 151 10.37 -5.21 -8.28
CA LEU A 151 9.72 -6.15 -9.20
C LEU A 151 10.78 -7.09 -9.79
N PRO A 152 10.52 -8.42 -9.86
CA PRO A 152 11.53 -9.39 -10.28
C PRO A 152 12.00 -9.22 -11.73
N GLU A 153 11.09 -8.86 -12.65
CA GLU A 153 11.35 -8.91 -14.10
C GLU A 153 11.42 -7.51 -14.74
N ASN A 154 11.10 -6.46 -13.99
CA ASN A 154 11.13 -5.10 -14.51
C ASN A 154 12.33 -4.33 -13.96
N GLN A 155 12.97 -3.56 -14.82
CA GLN A 155 13.99 -2.59 -14.39
C GLN A 155 13.31 -1.30 -13.94
N PRO A 156 13.65 -0.76 -12.75
CA PRO A 156 13.14 0.53 -12.32
C PRO A 156 13.70 1.64 -13.21
N VAL A 157 12.88 2.63 -13.54
CA VAL A 157 13.35 3.85 -14.22
C VAL A 157 14.16 4.73 -13.28
N GLU A 158 13.95 4.57 -11.97
CA GLU A 158 14.69 5.28 -10.93
C GLU A 158 14.69 4.48 -9.64
N THR A 159 15.78 4.57 -8.87
CA THR A 159 15.87 4.02 -7.52
C THR A 159 16.37 5.11 -6.58
N LEU A 160 15.53 5.50 -5.64
CA LEU A 160 15.88 6.42 -4.56
C LEU A 160 16.35 5.60 -3.35
N ARG A 161 17.30 6.12 -2.59
CA ARG A 161 17.74 5.52 -1.33
C ARG A 161 17.47 6.49 -0.20
N ILE A 162 16.78 5.99 0.83
CA ILE A 162 16.48 6.79 2.02
C ILE A 162 17.74 6.81 2.90
N ASP A 163 17.99 7.96 3.51
CA ASP A 163 19.04 8.09 4.51
C ASP A 163 18.53 7.58 5.87
N ASP A 164 18.49 6.25 5.96
CA ASP A 164 18.20 5.47 7.16
C ASP A 164 19.24 4.37 7.35
N LEU A 165 19.18 3.66 8.49
CA LEU A 165 20.14 2.61 8.85
C LEU A 165 20.28 1.53 7.76
N TYR A 166 19.19 1.23 7.05
CA TYR A 166 19.12 0.17 6.03
C TYR A 166 19.32 0.70 4.61
N ARG A 167 19.49 2.01 4.43
CA ARG A 167 19.51 2.65 3.10
C ARG A 167 18.33 2.17 2.24
N THR A 168 17.14 2.17 2.85
CA THR A 168 15.92 1.61 2.28
C THR A 168 15.71 2.09 0.84
N PRO A 169 15.64 1.18 -0.14
CA PRO A 169 15.43 1.56 -1.53
C PRO A 169 13.94 1.80 -1.80
N ILE A 170 13.65 2.83 -2.61
CA ILE A 170 12.34 3.07 -3.22
C ILE A 170 12.52 2.92 -4.72
N TYR A 171 11.84 1.95 -5.31
CA TYR A 171 11.90 1.65 -6.72
C TYR A 171 10.73 2.30 -7.45
N ILE A 172 11.03 2.98 -8.54
CA ILE A 172 10.04 3.66 -9.38
C ILE A 172 10.04 3.00 -10.75
N TYR A 173 8.88 2.53 -11.18
CA TYR A 173 8.67 1.90 -12.47
C TYR A 173 7.65 2.68 -13.28
N ARG A 174 7.87 2.80 -14.57
CA ARG A 174 6.84 3.24 -15.51
C ARG A 174 6.30 2.01 -16.23
N LEU A 175 5.07 1.67 -15.91
CA LEU A 175 4.41 0.53 -16.52
C LEU A 175 3.90 0.95 -17.89
N SER A 176 4.45 0.36 -18.95
CA SER A 176 3.97 0.50 -20.33
C SER A 176 3.58 -0.88 -20.83
N ASN A 177 2.52 -0.98 -21.62
CA ASN A 177 2.29 -2.20 -22.38
C ASN A 177 3.47 -2.42 -23.34
N PRO A 178 3.93 -3.68 -23.49
CA PRO A 178 4.91 -4.03 -24.51
C PRO A 178 4.41 -3.74 -25.92
#